data_9992a53b86019858891220d233d28034
#
_entry.id   9992a53b86019858891220d233d28034
#
_cell.length_a   1.000
_cell.length_b   1.000
_cell.length_c   1.000
_cell.angle_alpha   90.00
_cell.angle_beta   90.00
_cell.angle_gamma   90.00
#
_symmetry.space_group_name_H-M   'P 1'
#
loop_
_entity.id
_entity.type
_entity.pdbx_description
1 polymer ?
#
loop_
_entity_poly.entity_id
_entity_poly.type
_entity_poly.pdbx_seq_one_letter_code
_entity_poly.pdbx_strand_id
1 'polypeptide(L)'
;MAGEDYSFTVFSKNAFYAELNARLVDLADVKSDLRVLDLACATGGVTRLILERINRTRDTVVIALDHSQTALKTAMEELRDISNNAVQYVQGGVENVSEVVRDSVDTVVFCNAIHYLPDKDKVIGDISKAIKPGGKFAFNTSFYEGGQHEDSAAFYNKWMFKAFRILRKEYNLKPVRSEKVESRRQLSPEEYGDLLERNGLKILKQKVDTVQVPIEGWLDISTFSDFIEGTMPGVPMDKASAALQEGIKQTYAELSVTHVPRNWLDIVAVKV
;
A
#
# COMPACT_ATOMS: atom_id res chain seq x y z
N MET A 1 -25.21 10.64 -12.89
CA MET A 1 -23.78 10.50 -13.23
C MET A 1 -23.17 9.75 -12.06
N ALA A 2 -22.60 8.58 -12.30
CA ALA A 2 -21.80 7.90 -11.27
C ALA A 2 -20.64 8.82 -10.90
N GLY A 3 -20.48 9.15 -9.60
CA GLY A 3 -19.35 9.93 -9.14
C GLY A 3 -18.05 9.22 -9.50
N GLU A 4 -17.00 9.98 -9.84
CA GLU A 4 -15.66 9.40 -10.06
C GLU A 4 -15.23 8.63 -8.82
N ASP A 5 -14.76 7.39 -9.02
CA ASP A 5 -14.28 6.52 -7.95
C ASP A 5 -12.80 6.84 -7.68
N TYR A 6 -12.56 7.58 -6.59
CA TYR A 6 -11.19 7.91 -6.14
C TYR A 6 -10.62 6.85 -5.19
N SER A 7 -11.09 5.61 -5.30
CA SER A 7 -10.57 4.49 -4.52
C SER A 7 -9.23 3.97 -5.08
N PHE A 8 -8.56 3.14 -4.28
CA PHE A 8 -7.33 2.46 -4.70
C PHE A 8 -7.55 1.35 -5.75
N THR A 9 -8.81 1.06 -6.11
CA THR A 9 -9.20 -0.10 -6.93
C THR A 9 -8.53 -0.12 -8.31
N VAL A 10 -8.43 1.04 -8.98
CA VAL A 10 -7.84 1.10 -10.33
C VAL A 10 -6.34 0.82 -10.26
N PHE A 11 -5.63 1.46 -9.35
CA PHE A 11 -4.19 1.25 -9.17
C PHE A 11 -3.86 -0.20 -8.77
N SER A 12 -4.67 -0.82 -7.91
CA SER A 12 -4.43 -2.19 -7.44
C SER A 12 -4.49 -3.26 -8.54
N LYS A 13 -5.08 -2.96 -9.68
CA LYS A 13 -5.19 -3.86 -10.84
C LYS A 13 -3.96 -3.84 -11.75
N ASN A 14 -2.99 -2.96 -11.53
CA ASN A 14 -1.77 -2.93 -12.32
C ASN A 14 -0.94 -4.21 -12.14
N ALA A 15 -0.49 -4.80 -13.25
CA ALA A 15 0.27 -6.04 -13.22
C ALA A 15 1.56 -5.93 -12.40
N PHE A 16 2.32 -4.82 -12.56
CA PHE A 16 3.54 -4.59 -11.78
C PHE A 16 3.28 -4.55 -10.27
N TYR A 17 2.11 -4.02 -9.85
CA TYR A 17 1.73 -3.95 -8.45
C TYR A 17 1.38 -5.34 -7.89
N ALA A 18 0.70 -6.17 -8.67
CA ALA A 18 0.42 -7.56 -8.30
C ALA A 18 1.72 -8.38 -8.17
N GLU A 19 2.67 -8.25 -9.12
CA GLU A 19 3.97 -8.91 -9.07
C GLU A 19 4.79 -8.49 -7.84
N LEU A 20 4.77 -7.22 -7.49
CA LEU A 20 5.45 -6.67 -6.34
C LEU A 20 4.90 -7.26 -5.02
N ASN A 21 3.58 -7.30 -4.89
CA ASN A 21 2.95 -7.90 -3.71
C ASN A 21 3.14 -9.43 -3.66
N ALA A 22 3.17 -10.09 -4.82
CA ALA A 22 3.49 -11.52 -4.91
C ALA A 22 4.89 -11.82 -4.33
N ARG A 23 5.89 -10.98 -4.64
CA ARG A 23 7.25 -11.11 -4.07
C ARG A 23 7.26 -10.97 -2.55
N LEU A 24 6.50 -10.01 -2.00
CA LEU A 24 6.41 -9.87 -0.54
C LEU A 24 5.78 -11.10 0.11
N VAL A 25 4.69 -11.65 -0.47
CA VAL A 25 4.05 -12.87 0.05
C VAL A 25 5.00 -14.07 -0.05
N ASP A 26 5.79 -14.17 -1.13
CA ASP A 26 6.84 -15.19 -1.27
C ASP A 26 7.95 -15.02 -0.22
N LEU A 27 8.39 -13.78 0.06
CA LEU A 27 9.36 -13.48 1.11
C LEU A 27 8.84 -13.84 2.50
N ALA A 28 7.55 -13.63 2.76
CA ALA A 28 6.89 -13.94 4.02
C ALA A 28 6.79 -15.45 4.27
N ASP A 29 6.84 -16.28 3.21
CA ASP A 29 6.76 -17.74 3.27
C ASP A 29 5.57 -18.23 4.12
N VAL A 30 4.37 -17.97 3.61
CA VAL A 30 3.10 -18.31 4.28
C VAL A 30 2.66 -19.76 4.09
N LYS A 31 3.47 -20.57 3.37
CA LYS A 31 3.07 -21.90 2.90
C LYS A 31 2.56 -22.84 3.99
N SER A 32 3.18 -22.81 5.16
CA SER A 32 2.85 -23.68 6.30
C SER A 32 2.00 -23.01 7.38
N ASP A 33 1.64 -21.73 7.19
CA ASP A 33 0.87 -20.97 8.16
C ASP A 33 -0.59 -21.48 8.19
N LEU A 34 -1.21 -21.44 9.36
CA LEU A 34 -2.63 -21.79 9.53
C LEU A 34 -3.53 -20.55 9.57
N ARG A 35 -3.01 -19.44 10.07
CA ARG A 35 -3.76 -18.18 10.19
C ARG A 35 -2.93 -17.03 9.65
N VAL A 36 -3.37 -16.43 8.56
CA VAL A 36 -2.70 -15.28 7.94
C VAL A 36 -3.65 -14.10 7.91
N LEU A 37 -3.18 -12.95 8.35
CA LEU A 37 -3.92 -11.69 8.27
C LEU A 37 -3.42 -10.87 7.08
N ASP A 38 -4.31 -10.59 6.14
CA ASP A 38 -4.15 -9.56 5.11
C ASP A 38 -4.72 -8.24 5.65
N LEU A 39 -3.84 -7.35 6.08
CA LEU A 39 -4.19 -6.09 6.74
C LEU A 39 -4.33 -4.97 5.70
N ALA A 40 -5.46 -4.27 5.68
CA ALA A 40 -5.88 -3.35 4.63
C ALA A 40 -5.97 -4.07 3.25
N CYS A 41 -6.74 -5.15 3.21
CA CYS A 41 -6.83 -6.05 2.07
C CYS A 41 -7.46 -5.44 0.81
N ALA A 42 -8.10 -4.28 0.90
CA ALA A 42 -8.80 -3.59 -0.17
C ALA A 42 -9.74 -4.55 -0.93
N THR A 43 -9.60 -4.70 -2.24
CA THR A 43 -10.42 -5.59 -3.09
C THR A 43 -9.92 -7.04 -3.13
N GLY A 44 -9.00 -7.43 -2.21
CA GLY A 44 -8.59 -8.83 -2.03
C GLY A 44 -7.44 -9.31 -2.92
N GLY A 45 -6.72 -8.41 -3.59
CA GLY A 45 -5.60 -8.79 -4.45
C GLY A 45 -4.51 -9.55 -3.70
N VAL A 46 -4.09 -9.07 -2.52
CA VAL A 46 -3.10 -9.74 -1.68
C VAL A 46 -3.69 -11.00 -1.02
N THR A 47 -4.95 -10.97 -0.60
CA THR A 47 -5.66 -12.15 -0.11
C THR A 47 -5.61 -13.29 -1.13
N ARG A 48 -5.81 -13.01 -2.42
CA ARG A 48 -5.66 -13.99 -3.52
C ARG A 48 -4.26 -14.59 -3.55
N LEU A 49 -3.23 -13.75 -3.51
CA LEU A 49 -1.83 -14.19 -3.52
C LEU A 49 -1.48 -15.09 -2.34
N ILE A 50 -2.03 -14.81 -1.15
CA ILE A 50 -1.88 -15.66 0.04
C ILE A 50 -2.58 -17.01 -0.20
N LEU A 51 -3.83 -17.00 -0.68
CA LEU A 51 -4.60 -18.22 -0.95
C LEU A 51 -3.96 -19.15 -1.98
N GLU A 52 -3.21 -18.60 -2.94
CA GLU A 52 -2.47 -19.36 -3.95
C GLU A 52 -1.22 -20.05 -3.40
N ARG A 53 -0.68 -19.57 -2.28
CA ARG A 53 0.60 -20.02 -1.68
C ARG A 53 0.44 -20.88 -0.44
N ILE A 54 -0.61 -20.65 0.32
CA ILE A 54 -0.83 -21.34 1.58
C ILE A 54 -1.30 -22.78 1.37
N ASN A 55 -0.75 -23.73 2.13
CA ASN A 55 -1.24 -25.10 2.14
C ASN A 55 -2.58 -25.15 2.89
N ARG A 56 -3.67 -25.30 2.17
CA ARG A 56 -5.01 -25.28 2.76
C ARG A 56 -5.31 -26.58 3.49
N THR A 57 -5.62 -26.46 4.77
CA THR A 57 -6.17 -27.51 5.62
C THR A 57 -7.56 -27.09 6.10
N ARG A 58 -8.23 -27.93 6.91
CA ARG A 58 -9.53 -27.57 7.52
C ARG A 58 -9.40 -26.38 8.49
N ASP A 59 -8.22 -26.22 9.09
CA ASP A 59 -7.95 -25.19 10.11
C ASP A 59 -7.32 -23.92 9.53
N THR A 60 -7.08 -23.88 8.22
CA THR A 60 -6.48 -22.74 7.54
C THR A 60 -7.49 -21.61 7.40
N VAL A 61 -7.12 -20.41 7.91
CA VAL A 61 -7.93 -19.20 7.83
C VAL A 61 -7.07 -18.03 7.33
N VAL A 62 -7.53 -17.38 6.26
CA VAL A 62 -7.01 -16.08 5.83
C VAL A 62 -7.99 -15.01 6.27
N ILE A 63 -7.55 -14.09 7.12
CA ILE A 63 -8.35 -12.98 7.61
C ILE A 63 -8.09 -11.79 6.70
N ALA A 64 -9.11 -11.35 5.96
CA ALA A 64 -9.07 -10.17 5.09
C ALA A 64 -9.71 -8.99 5.83
N LEU A 65 -8.89 -8.06 6.32
CA LEU A 65 -9.34 -6.92 7.12
C LEU A 65 -9.19 -5.63 6.32
N ASP A 66 -10.28 -4.86 6.24
CA ASP A 66 -10.28 -3.51 5.66
C ASP A 66 -11.34 -2.64 6.33
N HIS A 67 -11.12 -1.33 6.36
CA HIS A 67 -12.08 -0.37 6.91
C HIS A 67 -13.27 -0.13 5.95
N SER A 68 -13.06 -0.32 4.65
CA SER A 68 -14.03 -0.06 3.58
C SER A 68 -14.95 -1.26 3.36
N GLN A 69 -16.22 -1.12 3.75
CA GLN A 69 -17.24 -2.14 3.47
C GLN A 69 -17.41 -2.41 1.96
N THR A 70 -17.26 -1.38 1.14
CA THR A 70 -17.37 -1.52 -0.33
C THR A 70 -16.22 -2.35 -0.89
N ALA A 71 -14.97 -2.09 -0.43
CA ALA A 71 -13.82 -2.87 -0.82
C ALA A 71 -13.96 -4.34 -0.41
N LEU A 72 -14.42 -4.61 0.82
CA LEU A 72 -14.67 -5.99 1.29
C LEU A 72 -15.75 -6.71 0.47
N LYS A 73 -16.83 -6.03 0.06
CA LYS A 73 -17.84 -6.64 -0.83
C LYS A 73 -17.23 -7.03 -2.17
N THR A 74 -16.42 -6.15 -2.77
CA THR A 74 -15.68 -6.47 -4.00
C THR A 74 -14.73 -7.64 -3.78
N ALA A 75 -13.98 -7.68 -2.68
CA ALA A 75 -13.09 -8.79 -2.34
C ALA A 75 -13.85 -10.12 -2.22
N MET A 76 -15.03 -10.12 -1.58
CA MET A 76 -15.88 -11.31 -1.48
C MET A 76 -16.34 -11.83 -2.86
N GLU A 77 -16.67 -10.93 -3.78
CA GLU A 77 -17.07 -11.27 -5.15
C GLU A 77 -15.88 -11.79 -5.96
N GLU A 78 -14.76 -11.09 -5.95
CA GLU A 78 -13.54 -11.44 -6.69
C GLU A 78 -12.90 -12.76 -6.22
N LEU A 79 -13.07 -13.12 -4.94
CA LEU A 79 -12.47 -14.32 -4.34
C LEU A 79 -13.46 -15.50 -4.20
N ARG A 80 -14.70 -15.34 -4.68
CA ARG A 80 -15.78 -16.35 -4.49
C ARG A 80 -15.34 -17.76 -4.88
N ASP A 81 -14.70 -17.89 -6.04
CA ASP A 81 -14.38 -19.21 -6.61
C ASP A 81 -13.13 -19.85 -5.99
N ILE A 82 -12.31 -19.06 -5.29
CA ILE A 82 -11.03 -19.52 -4.73
C ILE A 82 -10.99 -19.55 -3.20
N SER A 83 -11.92 -18.88 -2.52
CA SER A 83 -11.91 -18.76 -1.06
C SER A 83 -12.20 -20.10 -0.37
N ASN A 84 -13.10 -20.93 -0.91
CA ASN A 84 -13.49 -22.23 -0.35
C ASN A 84 -13.73 -22.20 1.16
N ASN A 85 -14.37 -21.12 1.68
CA ASN A 85 -14.61 -20.86 3.10
C ASN A 85 -13.34 -20.66 3.96
N ALA A 86 -12.17 -20.54 3.35
CA ALA A 86 -10.92 -20.27 4.07
C ALA A 86 -10.70 -18.77 4.36
N VAL A 87 -11.57 -17.87 3.87
CA VAL A 87 -11.44 -16.43 4.07
C VAL A 87 -12.49 -15.91 5.05
N GLN A 88 -12.02 -15.22 6.08
CA GLN A 88 -12.84 -14.46 7.01
C GLN A 88 -12.69 -12.97 6.68
N TYR A 89 -13.77 -12.34 6.22
CA TYR A 89 -13.80 -10.91 5.94
C TYR A 89 -14.19 -10.14 7.19
N VAL A 90 -13.38 -9.16 7.55
CA VAL A 90 -13.54 -8.38 8.79
C VAL A 90 -13.49 -6.89 8.46
N GLN A 91 -14.54 -6.15 8.81
CA GLN A 91 -14.53 -4.71 8.70
C GLN A 91 -13.91 -4.09 9.95
N GLY A 92 -12.84 -3.31 9.76
CA GLY A 92 -12.14 -2.61 10.84
C GLY A 92 -10.96 -1.80 10.33
N GLY A 93 -10.53 -0.83 11.14
CA GLY A 93 -9.32 -0.06 10.88
C GLY A 93 -8.07 -0.80 11.33
N VAL A 94 -6.95 -0.50 10.72
CA VAL A 94 -5.65 -1.08 11.07
C VAL A 94 -5.20 -0.70 12.49
N GLU A 95 -5.66 0.44 13.00
CA GLU A 95 -5.40 0.93 14.36
C GLU A 95 -6.08 0.09 15.46
N ASN A 96 -7.03 -0.76 15.09
CA ASN A 96 -7.79 -1.60 16.02
C ASN A 96 -7.52 -3.11 15.79
N VAL A 97 -6.43 -3.46 15.12
CA VAL A 97 -6.14 -4.84 14.72
C VAL A 97 -6.14 -5.82 15.89
N SER A 98 -5.59 -5.43 17.05
CA SER A 98 -5.55 -6.29 18.26
C SER A 98 -6.93 -6.52 18.89
N GLU A 99 -7.91 -5.66 18.66
CA GLU A 99 -9.28 -5.80 19.16
C GLU A 99 -10.13 -6.66 18.23
N VAL A 100 -9.86 -6.58 16.92
CA VAL A 100 -10.63 -7.23 15.85
C VAL A 100 -10.15 -8.65 15.60
N VAL A 101 -8.84 -8.89 15.72
CA VAL A 101 -8.21 -10.20 15.54
C VAL A 101 -8.09 -10.87 16.92
N ARG A 102 -9.10 -11.66 17.30
CA ARG A 102 -9.20 -12.27 18.64
C ARG A 102 -8.17 -13.36 18.88
N ASP A 103 -7.86 -14.15 17.86
CA ASP A 103 -6.88 -15.24 17.94
C ASP A 103 -5.59 -14.84 17.24
N SER A 104 -4.46 -15.14 17.86
CA SER A 104 -3.15 -14.83 17.29
C SER A 104 -2.94 -15.48 15.93
N VAL A 105 -2.25 -14.77 15.03
CA VAL A 105 -1.95 -15.21 13.67
C VAL A 105 -0.48 -15.63 13.50
N ASP A 106 -0.21 -16.47 12.52
CA ASP A 106 1.15 -16.88 12.17
C ASP A 106 1.87 -15.79 11.39
N THR A 107 1.18 -15.11 10.46
CA THR A 107 1.74 -14.02 9.67
C THR A 107 0.72 -12.90 9.46
N VAL A 108 1.19 -11.65 9.56
CA VAL A 108 0.49 -10.46 9.09
C VAL A 108 1.18 -9.97 7.82
N VAL A 109 0.42 -9.75 6.76
CA VAL A 109 0.87 -9.14 5.49
C VAL A 109 0.20 -7.77 5.37
N PHE A 110 0.99 -6.72 5.11
CA PHE A 110 0.52 -5.33 5.04
C PHE A 110 1.14 -4.61 3.86
N CYS A 111 0.46 -4.63 2.72
CA CYS A 111 0.99 -4.15 1.46
C CYS A 111 0.71 -2.67 1.22
N ASN A 112 1.78 -1.90 1.01
CA ASN A 112 1.79 -0.51 0.54
C ASN A 112 0.84 0.46 1.27
N ALA A 113 0.62 0.23 2.56
CA ALA A 113 -0.29 1.03 3.38
C ALA A 113 0.33 1.55 4.69
N ILE A 114 1.48 1.03 5.13
CA ILE A 114 2.13 1.41 6.40
C ILE A 114 2.46 2.91 6.48
N HIS A 115 2.69 3.56 5.36
CA HIS A 115 3.01 4.99 5.31
C HIS A 115 1.80 5.91 5.57
N TYR A 116 0.57 5.40 5.48
CA TYR A 116 -0.63 6.16 5.82
C TYR A 116 -0.93 6.19 7.32
N LEU A 117 -0.25 5.36 8.11
CA LEU A 117 -0.50 5.29 9.55
C LEU A 117 -0.07 6.59 10.26
N PRO A 118 -0.97 7.25 10.99
CA PRO A 118 -0.65 8.47 11.74
C PRO A 118 0.30 8.19 12.91
N ASP A 119 0.11 7.09 13.62
CA ASP A 119 0.93 6.60 14.72
C ASP A 119 1.44 5.18 14.40
N LYS A 120 2.58 5.12 13.70
CA LYS A 120 3.18 3.85 13.29
C LYS A 120 3.61 3.00 14.48
N ASP A 121 4.10 3.61 15.54
CA ASP A 121 4.60 2.91 16.73
C ASP A 121 3.46 2.15 17.42
N LYS A 122 2.35 2.83 17.69
CA LYS A 122 1.16 2.21 18.28
C LYS A 122 0.62 1.06 17.43
N VAL A 123 0.46 1.30 16.11
CA VAL A 123 -0.13 0.28 15.21
C VAL A 123 0.78 -0.93 15.06
N ILE A 124 2.10 -0.75 14.94
CA ILE A 124 3.05 -1.87 14.89
C ILE A 124 3.05 -2.64 16.22
N GLY A 125 2.93 -1.95 17.36
CA GLY A 125 2.74 -2.59 18.65
C GLY A 125 1.47 -3.45 18.72
N ASP A 126 0.37 -2.97 18.16
CA ASP A 126 -0.89 -3.73 18.12
C ASP A 126 -0.81 -4.91 17.13
N ILE A 127 -0.14 -4.73 15.97
CA ILE A 127 0.18 -5.83 15.03
C ILE A 127 1.04 -6.90 15.75
N SER A 128 2.08 -6.48 16.45
CA SER A 128 2.93 -7.41 17.22
C SER A 128 2.14 -8.22 18.23
N LYS A 129 1.17 -7.62 18.95
CA LYS A 129 0.30 -8.34 19.89
C LYS A 129 -0.55 -9.41 19.20
N ALA A 130 -1.04 -9.12 17.97
CA ALA A 130 -1.85 -10.05 17.21
C ALA A 130 -1.05 -11.24 16.63
N ILE A 131 0.27 -11.15 16.54
CA ILE A 131 1.15 -12.20 16.01
C ILE A 131 1.55 -13.17 17.13
N LYS A 132 1.59 -14.48 16.85
CA LYS A 132 2.14 -15.52 17.74
C LYS A 132 3.63 -15.32 17.97
N PRO A 133 4.20 -15.77 19.12
CA PRO A 133 5.67 -15.87 19.25
C PRO A 133 6.26 -16.68 18.07
N GLY A 134 7.31 -16.17 17.45
CA GLY A 134 7.89 -16.74 16.23
C GLY A 134 7.12 -16.51 14.94
N GLY A 135 5.95 -15.88 14.99
CA GLY A 135 5.18 -15.47 13.82
C GLY A 135 5.76 -14.23 13.13
N LYS A 136 5.26 -13.87 11.96
CA LYS A 136 5.90 -12.89 11.07
C LYS A 136 5.02 -11.67 10.81
N PHE A 137 5.68 -10.52 10.64
CA PHE A 137 5.10 -9.30 10.06
C PHE A 137 5.83 -9.00 8.76
N ALA A 138 5.10 -9.00 7.65
CA ALA A 138 5.60 -8.68 6.32
C ALA A 138 4.92 -7.43 5.79
N PHE A 139 5.68 -6.44 5.36
CA PHE A 139 5.14 -5.25 4.72
C PHE A 139 6.02 -4.73 3.62
N ASN A 140 5.42 -3.98 2.69
CA ASN A 140 6.17 -3.21 1.70
C ASN A 140 5.70 -1.75 1.65
N THR A 141 6.56 -0.90 1.11
CA THR A 141 6.24 0.50 0.86
C THR A 141 7.16 1.10 -0.21
N SER A 142 6.59 1.96 -1.06
CA SER A 142 7.37 2.83 -1.93
C SER A 142 7.53 4.24 -1.37
N PHE A 143 6.88 4.53 -0.23
CA PHE A 143 6.89 5.83 0.42
C PHE A 143 7.79 5.80 1.67
N TYR A 144 9.10 5.78 1.42
CA TYR A 144 10.15 5.77 2.44
C TYR A 144 11.34 6.62 1.97
N GLU A 145 12.28 6.95 2.86
CA GLU A 145 13.51 7.66 2.49
C GLU A 145 14.41 6.73 1.63
N GLY A 146 14.48 7.02 0.34
CA GLY A 146 15.08 6.16 -0.69
C GLY A 146 14.06 5.57 -1.69
N GLY A 147 12.75 5.80 -1.48
CA GLY A 147 11.71 5.35 -2.42
C GLY A 147 11.77 6.03 -3.79
N GLN A 148 12.30 7.24 -3.87
CA GLN A 148 12.56 7.91 -5.13
C GLN A 148 13.92 7.47 -5.69
N HIS A 149 13.91 6.78 -6.83
CA HIS A 149 15.14 6.42 -7.54
C HIS A 149 15.82 7.68 -8.10
N GLU A 150 17.16 7.72 -8.10
CA GLU A 150 17.93 8.90 -8.55
C GLU A 150 17.58 9.31 -9.99
N ASP A 151 17.45 8.34 -10.90
CA ASP A 151 17.09 8.58 -12.30
C ASP A 151 15.66 9.13 -12.49
N SER A 152 14.82 9.06 -11.47
CA SER A 152 13.43 9.56 -11.53
C SER A 152 13.26 11.00 -11.11
N ALA A 153 14.32 11.66 -10.61
CA ALA A 153 14.24 13.03 -10.10
C ALA A 153 13.74 14.03 -11.15
N ALA A 154 14.23 13.91 -12.39
CA ALA A 154 13.81 14.78 -13.49
C ALA A 154 12.31 14.62 -13.80
N PHE A 155 11.80 13.37 -13.75
CA PHE A 155 10.38 13.08 -13.95
C PHE A 155 9.53 13.76 -12.87
N TYR A 156 9.82 13.55 -11.58
CA TYR A 156 9.03 14.13 -10.50
C TYR A 156 9.00 15.65 -10.53
N ASN A 157 10.15 16.28 -10.74
CA ASN A 157 10.25 17.73 -10.82
C ASN A 157 9.42 18.32 -11.97
N LYS A 158 9.52 17.71 -13.16
CA LYS A 158 8.77 18.15 -14.33
C LYS A 158 7.26 17.88 -14.18
N TRP A 159 6.89 16.71 -13.67
CA TRP A 159 5.51 16.35 -13.41
C TRP A 159 4.84 17.34 -12.47
N MET A 160 5.40 17.54 -11.29
CA MET A 160 4.83 18.47 -10.32
C MET A 160 4.78 19.92 -10.86
N PHE A 161 5.84 20.37 -11.52
CA PHE A 161 5.84 21.69 -12.16
C PHE A 161 4.69 21.85 -13.18
N LYS A 162 4.49 20.86 -14.04
CA LYS A 162 3.42 20.89 -15.03
C LYS A 162 2.03 20.82 -14.38
N ALA A 163 1.84 19.93 -13.44
CA ALA A 163 0.58 19.78 -12.73
C ALA A 163 0.17 21.06 -11.98
N PHE A 164 1.08 21.69 -11.26
CA PHE A 164 0.80 22.98 -10.60
C PHE A 164 0.57 24.13 -11.59
N ARG A 165 1.26 24.11 -12.74
CA ARG A 165 1.03 25.08 -13.79
C ARG A 165 -0.37 24.92 -14.39
N ILE A 166 -0.84 23.71 -14.62
CA ILE A 166 -2.19 23.40 -15.11
C ILE A 166 -3.22 23.88 -14.11
N LEU A 167 -3.10 23.52 -12.82
CA LEU A 167 -3.98 24.00 -11.76
C LEU A 167 -4.14 25.51 -11.77
N ARG A 168 -3.02 26.23 -11.85
CA ARG A 168 -3.03 27.69 -11.82
C ARG A 168 -3.62 28.30 -13.09
N LYS A 169 -3.30 27.77 -14.29
CA LYS A 169 -3.70 28.37 -15.55
C LYS A 169 -5.12 28.03 -15.96
N GLU A 170 -5.53 26.78 -15.76
CA GLU A 170 -6.82 26.29 -16.23
C GLU A 170 -7.93 26.41 -15.20
N TYR A 171 -7.59 26.25 -13.90
CA TYR A 171 -8.58 26.23 -12.83
C TYR A 171 -8.46 27.44 -11.87
N ASN A 172 -7.42 28.25 -12.01
CA ASN A 172 -7.11 29.35 -11.08
C ASN A 172 -7.00 28.88 -9.62
N LEU A 173 -6.47 27.67 -9.41
CA LEU A 173 -6.33 27.01 -8.13
C LEU A 173 -4.86 26.85 -7.75
N LYS A 174 -4.59 26.71 -6.46
CA LYS A 174 -3.30 26.33 -5.88
C LYS A 174 -3.53 25.45 -4.64
N PRO A 175 -2.64 24.48 -4.38
CA PRO A 175 -2.69 23.72 -3.13
C PRO A 175 -2.55 24.64 -1.91
N VAL A 176 -3.22 24.29 -0.83
CA VAL A 176 -3.08 24.94 0.46
C VAL A 176 -1.78 24.41 1.10
N ARG A 177 -1.01 25.29 1.75
CA ARG A 177 0.09 24.82 2.59
C ARG A 177 -0.51 24.05 3.76
N SER A 178 -0.41 22.73 3.73
CA SER A 178 -0.71 21.92 4.91
C SER A 178 0.53 21.87 5.81
N GLU A 179 0.31 21.85 7.11
CA GLU A 179 1.36 21.45 8.05
C GLU A 179 1.82 20.03 7.69
N LYS A 180 3.13 19.77 7.87
CA LYS A 180 3.66 18.40 7.66
C LYS A 180 3.00 17.48 8.68
N VAL A 181 2.06 16.66 8.24
CA VAL A 181 1.43 15.64 9.08
C VAL A 181 2.44 14.53 9.32
N GLU A 182 2.58 14.08 10.57
CA GLU A 182 3.54 13.03 10.97
C GLU A 182 3.36 11.74 10.14
N SER A 183 2.12 11.40 9.76
CA SER A 183 1.83 10.26 8.89
C SER A 183 2.52 10.32 7.52
N ARG A 184 2.92 11.51 7.06
CA ARG A 184 3.62 11.72 5.78
C ARG A 184 5.14 11.80 5.92
N ARG A 185 5.67 11.59 7.11
CA ARG A 185 7.10 11.46 7.31
C ARG A 185 7.57 10.16 6.66
N GLN A 186 8.50 10.28 5.73
CA GLN A 186 9.19 9.13 5.15
C GLN A 186 10.23 8.65 6.16
N LEU A 187 10.12 7.40 6.58
CA LEU A 187 11.12 6.77 7.42
C LEU A 187 12.20 6.14 6.54
N SER A 188 13.44 6.13 7.02
CA SER A 188 14.50 5.34 6.40
C SER A 188 14.30 3.85 6.70
N PRO A 189 14.97 2.93 5.97
CA PRO A 189 14.97 1.52 6.30
C PRO A 189 15.45 1.23 7.72
N GLU A 190 16.43 1.98 8.21
CA GLU A 190 16.98 1.89 9.57
C GLU A 190 15.94 2.32 10.61
N GLU A 191 15.24 3.44 10.37
CA GLU A 191 14.16 3.90 11.26
C GLU A 191 12.99 2.90 11.33
N TYR A 192 12.68 2.20 10.21
CA TYR A 192 11.73 1.07 10.25
C TYR A 192 12.27 -0.08 11.11
N GLY A 193 13.58 -0.37 11.03
CA GLY A 193 14.23 -1.37 11.88
C GLY A 193 14.08 -1.07 13.36
N ASP A 194 14.44 0.14 13.77
CA ASP A 194 14.33 0.61 15.16
C ASP A 194 12.87 0.57 15.66
N LEU A 195 11.93 0.91 14.79
CA LEU A 195 10.51 0.91 15.08
C LEU A 195 9.98 -0.51 15.31
N LEU A 196 10.40 -1.48 14.50
CA LEU A 196 10.08 -2.89 14.66
C LEU A 196 10.68 -3.46 15.95
N GLU A 197 11.96 -3.20 16.20
CA GLU A 197 12.69 -3.71 17.36
C GLU A 197 12.07 -3.26 18.68
N ARG A 198 11.69 -1.99 18.79
CA ARG A 198 10.97 -1.46 19.97
C ARG A 198 9.65 -2.17 20.25
N ASN A 199 9.03 -2.72 19.19
CA ASN A 199 7.77 -3.44 19.28
C ASN A 199 7.95 -4.98 19.32
N GLY A 200 9.15 -5.48 19.64
CA GLY A 200 9.42 -6.91 19.80
C GLY A 200 9.43 -7.68 18.48
N LEU A 201 9.75 -7.01 17.37
CA LEU A 201 9.83 -7.58 16.03
C LEU A 201 11.27 -7.44 15.50
N LYS A 202 11.92 -8.55 15.17
CA LYS A 202 13.28 -8.57 14.63
C LYS A 202 13.25 -8.79 13.13
N ILE A 203 13.95 -7.95 12.35
CA ILE A 203 14.04 -8.12 10.90
C ILE A 203 14.72 -9.45 10.56
N LEU A 204 14.05 -10.26 9.73
CA LEU A 204 14.57 -11.47 9.12
C LEU A 204 15.07 -11.22 7.69
N LYS A 205 14.31 -10.45 6.91
CA LYS A 205 14.61 -10.14 5.53
C LYS A 205 14.27 -8.68 5.26
N GLN A 206 15.17 -8.01 4.56
CA GLN A 206 14.97 -6.66 4.06
C GLN A 206 15.49 -6.59 2.63
N LYS A 207 14.70 -6.04 1.73
CA LYS A 207 15.06 -5.93 0.32
C LYS A 207 14.54 -4.61 -0.25
N VAL A 208 15.33 -4.01 -1.13
CA VAL A 208 14.88 -2.90 -1.97
C VAL A 208 14.89 -3.37 -3.41
N ASP A 209 13.74 -3.28 -4.08
CA ASP A 209 13.60 -3.57 -5.50
C ASP A 209 13.27 -2.31 -6.28
N THR A 210 14.00 -2.08 -7.37
CA THR A 210 13.66 -1.03 -8.33
C THR A 210 12.66 -1.55 -9.34
N VAL A 211 11.47 -0.96 -9.33
CA VAL A 211 10.37 -1.31 -10.21
C VAL A 211 10.24 -0.27 -11.32
N GLN A 212 10.13 -0.72 -12.56
CA GLN A 212 9.88 0.14 -13.71
C GLN A 212 8.38 0.39 -13.83
N VAL A 213 7.92 1.53 -13.31
CA VAL A 213 6.50 1.89 -13.27
C VAL A 213 6.07 2.48 -14.62
N PRO A 214 5.12 1.84 -15.34
CA PRO A 214 4.61 2.36 -16.59
C PRO A 214 3.73 3.59 -16.38
N ILE A 215 3.40 4.30 -17.46
CA ILE A 215 2.59 5.53 -17.41
C ILE A 215 1.23 5.26 -16.76
N GLU A 216 0.62 4.11 -17.00
CA GLU A 216 -0.67 3.72 -16.46
C GLU A 216 -0.64 3.73 -14.92
N GLY A 217 0.41 3.22 -14.31
CA GLY A 217 0.57 3.23 -12.85
C GLY A 217 0.58 4.64 -12.27
N TRP A 218 1.22 5.60 -12.95
CA TRP A 218 1.22 7.00 -12.53
C TRP A 218 -0.13 7.70 -12.77
N LEU A 219 -0.81 7.37 -13.86
CA LEU A 219 -2.15 7.87 -14.14
C LEU A 219 -3.14 7.35 -13.10
N ASP A 220 -3.08 6.05 -12.78
CA ASP A 220 -4.01 5.40 -11.86
C ASP A 220 -3.81 5.89 -10.42
N ILE A 221 -2.55 6.03 -9.93
CA ILE A 221 -2.31 6.58 -8.59
C ILE A 221 -2.80 8.03 -8.47
N SER A 222 -2.84 8.76 -9.58
CA SER A 222 -3.36 10.14 -9.64
C SER A 222 -4.88 10.23 -9.57
N THR A 223 -5.59 9.09 -9.51
CA THR A 223 -7.02 9.01 -9.19
C THR A 223 -7.29 8.59 -7.75
N PHE A 224 -6.27 8.25 -6.98
CA PHE A 224 -6.45 7.81 -5.59
C PHE A 224 -6.52 8.99 -4.61
N SER A 225 -7.58 9.05 -3.81
CA SER A 225 -7.86 10.17 -2.90
C SER A 225 -6.70 10.54 -2.00
N ASP A 226 -6.11 9.57 -1.31
CA ASP A 226 -5.06 9.84 -0.32
C ASP A 226 -3.78 10.36 -0.98
N PHE A 227 -3.46 9.87 -2.19
CA PHE A 227 -2.35 10.40 -2.99
C PHE A 227 -2.63 11.85 -3.42
N ILE A 228 -3.84 12.13 -3.92
CA ILE A 228 -4.25 13.46 -4.37
C ILE A 228 -4.20 14.45 -3.20
N GLU A 229 -4.82 14.13 -2.08
CA GLU A 229 -4.82 14.98 -0.87
C GLU A 229 -3.40 15.19 -0.34
N GLY A 230 -2.56 14.15 -0.46
CA GLY A 230 -1.15 14.24 -0.11
C GLY A 230 -0.34 15.19 -0.96
N THR A 231 -0.66 15.25 -2.25
CA THR A 231 0.11 15.99 -3.25
C THR A 231 -0.45 17.40 -3.47
N MET A 232 -1.78 17.55 -3.44
CA MET A 232 -2.51 18.78 -3.74
C MET A 232 -3.57 19.09 -2.67
N PRO A 233 -3.17 19.27 -1.40
CA PRO A 233 -4.12 19.48 -0.30
C PRO A 233 -5.01 20.70 -0.53
N GLY A 234 -6.31 20.54 -0.24
CA GLY A 234 -7.32 21.59 -0.35
C GLY A 234 -7.76 21.94 -1.79
N VAL A 235 -7.29 21.19 -2.79
CA VAL A 235 -7.77 21.31 -4.17
C VAL A 235 -8.94 20.33 -4.37
N PRO A 236 -10.03 20.74 -5.08
CA PRO A 236 -11.10 19.82 -5.45
C PRO A 236 -10.54 18.58 -6.17
N MET A 237 -11.01 17.39 -5.77
CA MET A 237 -10.45 16.10 -6.15
C MET A 237 -10.37 15.91 -7.67
N ASP A 238 -11.45 16.27 -8.39
CA ASP A 238 -11.54 16.20 -9.85
C ASP A 238 -10.50 17.08 -10.54
N LYS A 239 -10.27 18.30 -10.04
CA LYS A 239 -9.29 19.23 -10.61
C LYS A 239 -7.86 18.83 -10.33
N ALA A 240 -7.62 18.33 -9.12
CA ALA A 240 -6.31 17.83 -8.72
C ALA A 240 -5.92 16.58 -9.54
N SER A 241 -6.82 15.60 -9.64
CA SER A 241 -6.62 14.40 -10.45
C SER A 241 -6.37 14.74 -11.93
N ALA A 242 -7.21 15.60 -12.53
CA ALA A 242 -7.03 16.03 -13.93
C ALA A 242 -5.67 16.70 -14.16
N ALA A 243 -5.26 17.60 -13.27
CA ALA A 243 -3.97 18.30 -13.39
C ALA A 243 -2.78 17.35 -13.22
N LEU A 244 -2.85 16.38 -12.29
CA LEU A 244 -1.83 15.36 -12.10
C LEU A 244 -1.69 14.47 -13.33
N GLN A 245 -2.79 13.93 -13.85
CA GLN A 245 -2.78 13.05 -15.03
C GLN A 245 -2.28 13.76 -16.29
N GLU A 246 -2.74 14.98 -16.53
CA GLU A 246 -2.28 15.75 -17.69
C GLU A 246 -0.79 16.11 -17.56
N GLY A 247 -0.35 16.47 -16.35
CA GLY A 247 1.06 16.70 -16.04
C GLY A 247 1.94 15.48 -16.33
N ILE A 248 1.45 14.25 -16.01
CA ILE A 248 2.12 12.98 -16.34
C ILE A 248 2.27 12.82 -17.85
N LYS A 249 1.17 12.91 -18.62
CA LYS A 249 1.17 12.76 -20.08
C LYS A 249 2.18 13.69 -20.73
N GLN A 250 2.16 14.98 -20.37
CA GLN A 250 3.10 15.96 -20.88
C GLN A 250 4.55 15.66 -20.47
N THR A 251 4.79 15.09 -19.28
CA THR A 251 6.14 14.77 -18.80
C THR A 251 6.70 13.55 -19.50
N TYR A 252 5.91 12.51 -19.68
CA TYR A 252 6.31 11.32 -20.43
C TYR A 252 6.66 11.66 -21.88
N ALA A 253 5.82 12.48 -22.53
CA ALA A 253 6.09 12.94 -23.91
C ALA A 253 7.39 13.76 -23.99
N GLU A 254 7.62 14.68 -23.04
CA GLU A 254 8.82 15.53 -23.05
C GLU A 254 10.11 14.74 -22.80
N LEU A 255 10.07 13.78 -21.85
CA LEU A 255 11.23 12.97 -21.50
C LEU A 255 11.43 11.79 -22.44
N SER A 256 10.46 11.49 -23.33
CA SER A 256 10.47 10.34 -24.25
C SER A 256 10.72 9.01 -23.50
N VAL A 257 10.14 8.87 -22.28
CA VAL A 257 10.24 7.66 -21.46
C VAL A 257 8.96 6.82 -21.56
N THR A 258 9.07 5.52 -21.34
CA THR A 258 7.93 4.60 -21.28
C THR A 258 7.66 4.12 -19.85
N HIS A 259 8.70 4.16 -19.00
CA HIS A 259 8.66 3.76 -17.60
C HIS A 259 9.47 4.73 -16.76
N VAL A 260 9.16 4.80 -15.49
CA VAL A 260 9.92 5.59 -14.50
C VAL A 260 10.29 4.68 -13.33
N PRO A 261 11.59 4.58 -12.96
CA PRO A 261 12.02 3.72 -11.87
C PRO A 261 11.55 4.26 -10.52
N ARG A 262 11.09 3.34 -9.67
CA ARG A 262 10.74 3.61 -8.28
C ARG A 262 11.20 2.47 -7.39
N ASN A 263 11.76 2.80 -6.24
CA ASN A 263 12.21 1.82 -5.27
C ASN A 263 11.06 1.41 -4.34
N TRP A 264 10.97 0.10 -4.07
CA TRP A 264 10.11 -0.50 -3.08
C TRP A 264 10.95 -1.18 -2.00
N LEU A 265 10.63 -0.89 -0.75
CA LEU A 265 11.21 -1.54 0.42
C LEU A 265 10.28 -2.66 0.86
N ASP A 266 10.79 -3.90 0.88
CA ASP A 266 10.15 -5.08 1.44
C ASP A 266 10.81 -5.43 2.76
N ILE A 267 10.04 -5.64 3.83
CA ILE A 267 10.53 -6.09 5.14
C ILE A 267 9.70 -7.27 5.62
N VAL A 268 10.39 -8.30 6.10
CA VAL A 268 9.81 -9.40 6.87
C VAL A 268 10.49 -9.44 8.23
N ALA A 269 9.73 -9.28 9.30
CA ALA A 269 10.20 -9.35 10.68
C ALA A 269 9.54 -10.50 11.43
N VAL A 270 10.22 -11.07 12.43
CA VAL A 270 9.71 -12.12 13.31
C VAL A 270 9.47 -11.58 14.70
N LYS A 271 8.39 -12.02 15.34
CA LYS A 271 8.12 -11.72 16.75
C LYS A 271 9.05 -12.54 17.65
N VAL A 272 9.84 -11.89 18.47
CA VAL A 272 10.77 -12.47 19.44
C VAL A 272 10.15 -12.59 20.81
#